data_7fde51804b0571e66341686dfe86ff9b
#
_entry.id   7fde51804b0571e66341686dfe86ff9b
#
_cell.length_a   1.000
_cell.length_b   1.000
_cell.length_c   1.000
_cell.angle_alpha   90.00
_cell.angle_beta   90.00
_cell.angle_gamma   90.00
#
_symmetry.space_group_name_H-M   'P 1'
#
loop_
_entity.id
_entity.type
_entity.pdbx_description
1 polymer ?
#
loop_
_entity_poly.entity_id
_entity_poly.type
_entity_poly.pdbx_seq_one_letter_code
_entity_poly.pdbx_strand_id
1 'polypeptide(L)'
;KIHEAVISAVKALGVKLGAAHVELCTTKDGPRLFELGARCGGGGTPDPIIPYLTGIEMFKEVVRMALGEKPPHLEPLYTKGCIYRFLMPKPGIVKEIIGLEEVKQWNGILDCEVLVKEGETIREVKTGGDRAGFIIAGADNRADAVALADRAEDFIKFIYTQ
;
A
#
# COMPACT_ATOMS: atom_id res chain seq x y z
N LYS A 1 -13.75 13.24 13.42
CA LYS A 1 -14.06 13.99 12.17
C LYS A 1 -13.86 13.13 10.92
N ILE A 2 -12.63 12.55 10.63
CA ILE A 2 -12.40 11.69 9.45
C ILE A 2 -13.30 10.45 9.52
N HIS A 3 -13.24 9.72 10.61
CA HIS A 3 -14.04 8.50 10.83
C HIS A 3 -15.55 8.76 10.68
N GLU A 4 -16.08 9.84 11.23
CA GLU A 4 -17.48 10.23 11.09
C GLU A 4 -17.86 10.51 9.63
N ALA A 5 -16.99 11.23 8.89
CA ALA A 5 -17.22 11.52 7.47
C ALA A 5 -17.25 10.25 6.63
N VAL A 6 -16.32 9.31 6.87
CA VAL A 6 -16.26 8.01 6.21
C VAL A 6 -17.53 7.19 6.50
N ILE A 7 -17.94 7.08 7.77
CA ILE A 7 -19.16 6.34 8.15
C ILE A 7 -20.39 6.97 7.48
N SER A 8 -20.50 8.29 7.47
CA SER A 8 -21.62 8.98 6.83
C SER A 8 -21.69 8.73 5.35
N ALA A 9 -20.55 8.76 4.64
CA ALA A 9 -20.48 8.49 3.21
C ALA A 9 -20.84 7.05 2.88
N VAL A 10 -20.30 6.07 3.62
CA VAL A 10 -20.61 4.65 3.46
C VAL A 10 -22.11 4.38 3.64
N LYS A 11 -22.71 4.98 4.67
CA LYS A 11 -24.15 4.87 4.94
C LYS A 11 -25.00 5.51 3.83
N ALA A 12 -24.59 6.70 3.35
CA ALA A 12 -25.32 7.41 2.29
C ALA A 12 -25.36 6.60 0.97
N LEU A 13 -24.34 5.81 0.69
CA LEU A 13 -24.31 4.89 -0.47
C LEU A 13 -25.04 3.55 -0.21
N GLY A 14 -25.62 3.36 0.98
CA GLY A 14 -26.35 2.15 1.31
C GLY A 14 -25.48 0.91 1.48
N VAL A 15 -24.17 1.05 1.66
CA VAL A 15 -23.26 -0.08 1.94
C VAL A 15 -23.53 -0.58 3.35
N LYS A 16 -23.98 -1.82 3.47
CA LYS A 16 -24.40 -2.43 4.76
C LYS A 16 -23.39 -3.42 5.30
N LEU A 17 -22.65 -4.06 4.42
CA LEU A 17 -21.73 -5.14 4.77
C LEU A 17 -20.58 -5.18 3.76
N GLY A 18 -19.38 -5.59 4.21
CA GLY A 18 -18.21 -5.74 3.38
C GLY A 18 -17.18 -4.63 3.58
N ALA A 19 -16.15 -4.65 2.75
CA ALA A 19 -15.11 -3.64 2.76
C ALA A 19 -15.53 -2.38 2.00
N ALA A 20 -15.01 -1.24 2.41
CA ALA A 20 -15.07 0.00 1.65
C ALA A 20 -13.68 0.67 1.62
N HIS A 21 -13.27 1.10 0.43
CA HIS A 21 -12.09 1.93 0.23
C HIS A 21 -12.53 3.38 0.05
N VAL A 22 -11.98 4.27 0.84
CA VAL A 22 -12.37 5.69 0.85
C VAL A 22 -11.15 6.57 0.71
N GLU A 23 -11.12 7.38 -0.33
CA GLU A 23 -10.08 8.38 -0.54
C GLU A 23 -10.58 9.76 -0.12
N LEU A 24 -9.82 10.42 0.71
CA LEU A 24 -10.13 11.75 1.23
C LEU A 24 -8.90 12.58 1.54
N CYS A 25 -9.05 13.88 1.60
CA CYS A 25 -8.06 14.78 2.18
C CYS A 25 -8.64 15.56 3.36
N THR A 26 -7.78 16.01 4.24
CA THR A 26 -8.13 16.93 5.32
C THR A 26 -7.89 18.37 4.87
N THR A 27 -8.89 19.21 5.04
CA THR A 27 -8.81 20.65 4.76
C THR A 27 -9.07 21.46 6.01
N LYS A 28 -8.87 22.78 5.96
CA LYS A 28 -9.22 23.70 7.06
C LYS A 28 -10.71 23.62 7.43
N ASP A 29 -11.57 23.28 6.47
CA ASP A 29 -13.03 23.17 6.65
C ASP A 29 -13.48 21.73 6.97
N GLY A 30 -12.54 20.81 7.17
CA GLY A 30 -12.80 19.40 7.48
C GLY A 30 -12.42 18.43 6.35
N PRO A 31 -12.74 17.13 6.51
CA PRO A 31 -12.42 16.12 5.50
C PRO A 31 -13.26 16.31 4.23
N ARG A 32 -12.63 16.11 3.08
CA ARG A 32 -13.24 16.12 1.74
C ARG A 32 -12.97 14.78 1.06
N LEU A 33 -14.04 14.09 0.68
CA LEU A 33 -13.96 12.82 -0.04
C LEU A 33 -13.69 13.04 -1.52
N PHE A 34 -12.85 12.18 -2.11
CA PHE A 34 -12.62 12.10 -3.55
C PHE A 34 -13.34 10.90 -4.15
N GLU A 35 -13.15 9.74 -3.52
CA GLU A 35 -13.69 8.48 -4.02
C GLU A 35 -14.15 7.59 -2.85
N LEU A 36 -15.18 6.79 -3.10
CA LEU A 36 -15.61 5.70 -2.26
C LEU A 36 -15.98 4.51 -3.12
N GLY A 37 -15.35 3.38 -2.91
CA GLY A 37 -15.67 2.11 -3.54
C GLY A 37 -16.05 1.06 -2.49
N ALA A 38 -17.16 0.34 -2.70
CA ALA A 38 -17.56 -0.79 -1.84
C ALA A 38 -16.73 -2.04 -2.17
N ARG A 39 -15.44 -1.97 -1.94
CA ARG A 39 -14.42 -2.99 -2.21
C ARG A 39 -13.20 -2.79 -1.32
N CYS A 40 -12.31 -3.77 -1.28
CA CYS A 40 -10.98 -3.57 -0.71
C CYS A 40 -10.17 -2.55 -1.53
N GLY A 41 -9.24 -1.86 -0.89
CA GLY A 41 -8.26 -1.01 -1.56
C GLY A 41 -7.31 -1.81 -2.45
N GLY A 42 -6.61 -1.12 -3.33
CA GLY A 42 -5.51 -1.68 -4.11
C GLY A 42 -4.15 -1.54 -3.42
N GLY A 43 -3.08 -1.88 -4.15
CA GLY A 43 -1.71 -1.58 -3.77
C GLY A 43 -1.25 -2.20 -2.45
N GLY A 44 -1.59 -3.46 -2.19
CA GLY A 44 -1.17 -4.13 -0.95
C GLY A 44 -1.91 -3.66 0.31
N THR A 45 -2.89 -2.75 0.20
CA THR A 45 -3.62 -2.23 1.37
C THR A 45 -4.32 -3.34 2.16
N PRO A 46 -5.14 -4.23 1.56
CA PRO A 46 -5.82 -5.29 2.30
C PRO A 46 -4.89 -6.42 2.75
N ASP A 47 -3.78 -6.60 2.05
CA ASP A 47 -2.72 -7.56 2.33
C ASP A 47 -1.46 -7.15 1.54
N PRO A 48 -0.28 -6.93 2.20
CA PRO A 48 0.01 -7.22 3.61
C PRO A 48 -0.18 -6.04 4.60
N ILE A 49 -0.59 -4.82 4.13
CA ILE A 49 -0.50 -3.60 4.95
C ILE A 49 -1.44 -3.67 6.17
N ILE A 50 -2.75 -3.89 5.98
CA ILE A 50 -3.71 -3.93 7.10
C ILE A 50 -3.39 -5.04 8.09
N PRO A 51 -3.14 -6.31 7.66
CA PRO A 51 -2.74 -7.38 8.58
C PRO A 51 -1.50 -7.03 9.40
N TYR A 52 -0.48 -6.48 8.77
CA TYR A 52 0.74 -6.08 9.48
C TYR A 52 0.50 -4.96 10.49
N LEU A 53 -0.28 -3.94 10.12
CA LEU A 53 -0.56 -2.79 10.99
C LEU A 53 -1.44 -3.13 12.18
N THR A 54 -2.38 -4.05 12.02
CA THR A 54 -3.52 -4.20 12.95
C THR A 54 -3.73 -5.62 13.45
N GLY A 55 -3.17 -6.64 12.80
CA GLY A 55 -3.48 -8.06 13.04
C GLY A 55 -4.82 -8.52 12.45
N ILE A 56 -5.50 -7.68 11.65
CA ILE A 56 -6.78 -8.02 11.03
C ILE A 56 -6.53 -8.59 9.64
N GLU A 57 -6.87 -9.86 9.44
CA GLU A 57 -6.80 -10.56 8.15
C GLU A 57 -7.94 -10.10 7.22
N MET A 58 -7.76 -8.95 6.56
CA MET A 58 -8.82 -8.23 5.84
C MET A 58 -9.55 -9.11 4.82
N PHE A 59 -8.83 -9.85 3.98
CA PHE A 59 -9.45 -10.72 2.98
C PHE A 59 -10.25 -11.86 3.61
N LYS A 60 -9.74 -12.46 4.68
CA LYS A 60 -10.43 -13.50 5.41
C LYS A 60 -11.77 -13.01 5.97
N GLU A 61 -11.77 -11.81 6.55
CA GLU A 61 -12.98 -11.24 7.14
C GLU A 61 -14.01 -10.86 6.07
N VAL A 62 -13.55 -10.35 4.91
CA VAL A 62 -14.45 -10.08 3.77
C VAL A 62 -15.08 -11.36 3.22
N VAL A 63 -14.31 -12.45 3.10
CA VAL A 63 -14.82 -13.75 2.65
C VAL A 63 -15.84 -14.31 3.66
N ARG A 64 -15.56 -14.25 4.96
CA ARG A 64 -16.49 -14.69 6.01
C ARG A 64 -17.82 -13.93 5.94
N MET A 65 -17.76 -12.61 5.79
CA MET A 65 -18.96 -11.79 5.60
C MET A 65 -19.74 -12.18 4.34
N ALA A 66 -19.06 -12.48 3.24
CA ALA A 66 -19.71 -12.92 1.99
C ALA A 66 -20.39 -14.28 2.14
N LEU A 67 -19.90 -15.13 3.02
CA LEU A 67 -20.53 -16.42 3.39
C LEU A 67 -21.70 -16.27 4.37
N GLY A 68 -22.05 -15.05 4.78
CA GLY A 68 -23.16 -14.78 5.70
C GLY A 68 -22.79 -14.89 7.17
N GLU A 69 -21.52 -15.03 7.51
CA GLU A 69 -21.07 -14.98 8.89
C GLU A 69 -21.23 -13.56 9.45
N LYS A 70 -21.53 -13.43 10.73
CA LYS A 70 -21.51 -12.13 11.40
C LYS A 70 -20.08 -11.59 11.36
N PRO A 71 -19.88 -10.30 10.98
CA PRO A 71 -18.56 -9.71 11.05
C PRO A 71 -18.06 -9.78 12.50
N PRO A 72 -16.81 -10.21 12.72
CA PRO A 72 -16.21 -10.16 14.03
C PRO A 72 -16.01 -8.71 14.45
N HIS A 73 -15.71 -8.50 15.71
CA HIS A 73 -15.27 -7.17 16.18
C HIS A 73 -13.89 -6.87 15.57
N LEU A 74 -13.84 -5.91 14.64
CA LEU A 74 -12.63 -5.57 13.88
C LEU A 74 -11.83 -4.45 14.57
N GLU A 75 -11.56 -4.62 15.86
CA GLU A 75 -10.63 -3.74 16.57
C GLU A 75 -9.18 -4.19 16.34
N PRO A 76 -8.27 -3.25 16.11
CA PRO A 76 -6.85 -3.58 15.97
C PRO A 76 -6.32 -4.30 17.22
N LEU A 77 -5.63 -5.42 17.03
CA LEU A 77 -4.96 -6.17 18.10
C LEU A 77 -3.70 -5.42 18.60
N TYR A 78 -3.10 -4.66 17.72
CA TYR A 78 -1.92 -3.82 17.95
C TYR A 78 -1.85 -2.71 16.90
N THR A 79 -0.89 -1.80 17.06
CA THR A 79 -0.62 -0.78 16.05
C THR A 79 0.88 -0.76 15.76
N LYS A 80 1.23 -0.93 14.48
CA LYS A 80 2.62 -0.86 13.98
C LYS A 80 2.78 0.26 12.96
N GLY A 81 4.01 0.46 12.48
CA GLY A 81 4.33 1.35 11.37
C GLY A 81 4.42 0.59 10.05
N CYS A 82 3.98 1.21 8.97
CA CYS A 82 4.17 0.70 7.63
C CYS A 82 4.32 1.86 6.65
N ILE A 83 5.06 1.64 5.57
CA ILE A 83 5.20 2.54 4.44
C ILE A 83 5.04 1.77 3.14
N TYR A 84 4.28 2.34 2.20
CA TYR A 84 4.24 1.91 0.81
C TYR A 84 5.02 2.94 -0.01
N ARG A 85 6.22 2.58 -0.44
CA ARG A 85 7.13 3.41 -1.21
C ARG A 85 7.12 3.00 -2.66
N PHE A 86 6.94 3.95 -3.57
CA PHE A 86 7.10 3.70 -5.00
C PHE A 86 8.54 3.95 -5.44
N LEU A 87 9.09 3.04 -6.23
CA LEU A 87 10.38 3.19 -6.87
C LEU A 87 10.24 4.09 -8.10
N MET A 88 10.95 5.20 -8.09
CA MET A 88 10.91 6.21 -9.17
C MET A 88 12.33 6.51 -9.68
N PRO A 89 13.00 5.52 -10.31
CA PRO A 89 14.33 5.70 -10.85
C PRO A 89 14.33 6.66 -12.03
N LYS A 90 15.51 7.11 -12.43
CA LYS A 90 15.66 8.04 -13.58
C LYS A 90 15.20 7.37 -14.88
N PRO A 91 14.66 8.14 -15.85
CA PRO A 91 14.35 7.64 -17.18
C PRO A 91 15.59 7.08 -17.88
N GLY A 92 15.42 6.00 -18.65
CA GLY A 92 16.50 5.35 -19.39
C GLY A 92 16.16 3.90 -19.73
N ILE A 93 17.00 3.25 -20.55
CA ILE A 93 16.86 1.81 -20.88
C ILE A 93 17.57 1.01 -19.79
N VAL A 94 16.84 0.14 -19.12
CA VAL A 94 17.35 -0.72 -18.04
C VAL A 94 18.29 -1.78 -18.63
N LYS A 95 19.52 -1.80 -18.15
CA LYS A 95 20.49 -2.86 -18.47
C LYS A 95 20.44 -3.99 -17.44
N GLU A 96 20.33 -3.61 -16.17
CA GLU A 96 20.39 -4.56 -15.03
C GLU A 96 19.71 -3.95 -13.80
N ILE A 97 19.15 -4.80 -12.96
CA ILE A 97 18.58 -4.42 -11.65
C ILE A 97 19.31 -5.23 -10.59
N ILE A 98 19.95 -4.54 -9.65
CA ILE A 98 20.79 -5.16 -8.61
C ILE A 98 20.14 -4.94 -7.25
N GLY A 99 20.25 -5.93 -6.34
CA GLY A 99 19.86 -5.85 -4.94
C GLY A 99 18.39 -6.16 -4.65
N LEU A 100 17.52 -6.33 -5.66
CA LEU A 100 16.09 -6.60 -5.46
C LEU A 100 15.86 -7.89 -4.63
N GLU A 101 16.46 -8.99 -5.04
CA GLU A 101 16.25 -10.29 -4.38
C GLU A 101 16.84 -10.33 -2.96
N GLU A 102 17.87 -9.55 -2.69
CA GLU A 102 18.44 -9.40 -1.36
C GLU A 102 17.51 -8.58 -0.46
N VAL A 103 16.99 -7.45 -0.95
CA VAL A 103 16.04 -6.60 -0.22
C VAL A 103 14.77 -7.36 0.15
N LYS A 104 14.25 -8.21 -0.72
CA LYS A 104 13.09 -9.07 -0.43
C LYS A 104 13.29 -9.97 0.81
N GLN A 105 14.52 -10.28 1.16
CA GLN A 105 14.86 -11.12 2.32
C GLN A 105 15.09 -10.31 3.61
N TRP A 106 15.07 -8.99 3.55
CA TRP A 106 15.31 -8.17 4.73
C TRP A 106 14.13 -8.26 5.70
N ASN A 107 14.45 -8.38 6.98
CA ASN A 107 13.43 -8.34 8.03
C ASN A 107 12.68 -7.00 8.01
N GLY A 108 11.36 -7.08 7.96
CA GLY A 108 10.48 -5.91 7.88
C GLY A 108 10.13 -5.48 6.45
N ILE A 109 10.74 -6.05 5.40
CA ILE A 109 10.22 -5.93 4.04
C ILE A 109 9.05 -6.90 3.91
N LEU A 110 7.85 -6.36 3.71
CA LEU A 110 6.62 -7.14 3.62
C LEU A 110 6.34 -7.55 2.18
N ASP A 111 6.72 -6.69 1.24
CA ASP A 111 6.65 -6.94 -0.20
C ASP A 111 7.57 -5.96 -0.93
N CYS A 112 8.15 -6.39 -2.04
CA CYS A 112 9.01 -5.57 -2.87
C CYS A 112 9.03 -6.10 -4.29
N GLU A 113 8.69 -5.25 -5.25
CA GLU A 113 8.65 -5.64 -6.66
C GLU A 113 9.19 -4.54 -7.56
N VAL A 114 9.91 -4.94 -8.62
CA VAL A 114 10.26 -4.09 -9.75
C VAL A 114 9.43 -4.55 -10.95
N LEU A 115 8.67 -3.63 -11.52
CA LEU A 115 7.70 -3.89 -12.59
C LEU A 115 8.30 -3.76 -13.99
N VAL A 116 9.52 -3.24 -14.09
CA VAL A 116 10.27 -3.11 -15.36
C VAL A 116 11.32 -4.19 -15.47
N LYS A 117 11.60 -4.63 -16.70
CA LYS A 117 12.58 -5.67 -17.00
C LYS A 117 13.82 -5.09 -17.68
N GLU A 118 14.88 -5.90 -17.73
CA GLU A 118 16.06 -5.61 -18.54
C GLU A 118 15.66 -5.41 -20.01
N GLY A 119 16.21 -4.40 -20.65
CA GLY A 119 15.88 -3.97 -22.02
C GLY A 119 14.67 -3.03 -22.11
N GLU A 120 13.87 -2.89 -21.07
CA GLU A 120 12.73 -1.98 -21.09
C GLU A 120 13.13 -0.54 -20.76
N THR A 121 12.32 0.41 -21.24
CA THR A 121 12.55 1.84 -21.04
C THR A 121 11.73 2.36 -19.86
N ILE A 122 12.41 2.84 -18.83
CA ILE A 122 11.78 3.65 -17.79
C ILE A 122 11.52 5.03 -18.37
N ARG A 123 10.28 5.49 -18.25
CA ARG A 123 9.84 6.83 -18.68
C ARG A 123 9.66 7.75 -17.49
N GLU A 124 9.50 9.04 -17.75
CA GLU A 124 9.06 9.99 -16.73
C GLU A 124 7.67 9.58 -16.21
N VAL A 125 7.51 9.52 -14.89
CA VAL A 125 6.25 9.13 -14.26
C VAL A 125 5.20 10.23 -14.44
N LYS A 126 4.14 9.92 -15.18
CA LYS A 126 2.97 10.79 -15.40
C LYS A 126 1.71 10.21 -14.78
N THR A 127 1.65 8.90 -14.64
CA THR A 127 0.52 8.17 -14.07
C THR A 127 1.01 7.09 -13.11
N GLY A 128 0.09 6.49 -12.34
CA GLY A 128 0.41 5.36 -11.46
C GLY A 128 1.01 4.15 -12.20
N GLY A 129 0.65 3.95 -13.47
CA GLY A 129 1.17 2.86 -14.31
C GLY A 129 2.60 3.05 -14.80
N ASP A 130 3.16 4.25 -14.67
CA ASP A 130 4.55 4.54 -15.08
C ASP A 130 5.57 4.26 -13.97
N ARG A 131 5.12 3.84 -12.80
CA ARG A 131 5.99 3.53 -11.65
C ARG A 131 6.81 2.29 -11.94
N ALA A 132 8.12 2.35 -11.66
CA ALA A 132 9.02 1.23 -11.95
C ALA A 132 8.93 0.08 -10.95
N GLY A 133 8.29 0.30 -9.79
CA GLY A 133 8.16 -0.71 -8.75
C GLY A 133 7.72 -0.12 -7.42
N PHE A 134 7.77 -0.96 -6.38
CA PHE A 134 7.41 -0.54 -5.03
C PHE A 134 8.14 -1.35 -3.96
N ILE A 135 8.13 -0.80 -2.74
CA ILE A 135 8.56 -1.43 -1.50
C ILE A 135 7.46 -1.23 -0.46
N ILE A 136 7.04 -2.29 0.20
CA ILE A 136 6.19 -2.23 1.39
C ILE A 136 7.06 -2.63 2.57
N ALA A 137 7.36 -1.68 3.46
CA ALA A 137 8.18 -1.90 4.62
C ALA A 137 7.38 -1.65 5.91
N GLY A 138 7.56 -2.54 6.87
CA GLY A 138 6.93 -2.50 8.17
C GLY A 138 7.93 -2.51 9.31
N ALA A 139 7.60 -1.84 10.41
CA ALA A 139 8.37 -1.79 11.65
C ALA A 139 7.44 -1.51 12.84
N ASP A 140 7.99 -1.45 14.05
CA ASP A 140 7.20 -1.18 15.25
C ASP A 140 6.58 0.23 15.26
N ASN A 141 7.15 1.17 14.51
CA ASN A 141 6.62 2.51 14.32
C ASN A 141 6.89 3.04 12.91
N ARG A 142 6.22 4.14 12.54
CA ARG A 142 6.30 4.74 11.21
C ARG A 142 7.73 5.22 10.86
N ALA A 143 8.45 5.78 11.81
CA ALA A 143 9.78 6.34 11.54
C ALA A 143 10.76 5.23 11.11
N ASP A 144 10.75 4.10 11.81
CA ASP A 144 11.59 2.94 11.51
C ASP A 144 11.18 2.28 10.19
N ALA A 145 9.88 2.21 9.89
CA ALA A 145 9.41 1.70 8.61
C ALA A 145 9.88 2.58 7.43
N VAL A 146 9.85 3.91 7.58
CA VAL A 146 10.36 4.86 6.59
C VAL A 146 11.87 4.66 6.40
N ALA A 147 12.65 4.60 7.50
CA ALA A 147 14.09 4.41 7.43
C ALA A 147 14.48 3.07 6.76
N LEU A 148 13.70 2.02 7.01
CA LEU A 148 13.90 0.73 6.33
C LEU A 148 13.62 0.84 4.84
N ALA A 149 12.54 1.50 4.43
CA ALA A 149 12.20 1.71 3.02
C ALA A 149 13.25 2.57 2.31
N ASP A 150 13.75 3.63 2.95
CA ASP A 150 14.82 4.49 2.40
C ASP A 150 16.09 3.67 2.13
N ARG A 151 16.52 2.84 3.09
CA ARG A 151 17.66 1.93 2.93
C ARG A 151 17.45 0.92 1.80
N ALA A 152 16.26 0.36 1.70
CA ALA A 152 15.92 -0.61 0.67
C ALA A 152 15.92 0.03 -0.72
N GLU A 153 15.35 1.23 -0.86
CA GLU A 153 15.37 2.02 -2.10
C GLU A 153 16.79 2.37 -2.51
N ASP A 154 17.62 2.80 -1.55
CA ASP A 154 19.03 3.10 -1.80
C ASP A 154 19.86 1.85 -2.17
N PHE A 155 19.47 0.68 -1.73
CA PHE A 155 20.17 -0.57 -2.03
C PHE A 155 19.83 -1.11 -3.43
N ILE A 156 18.60 -0.96 -3.88
CA ILE A 156 18.17 -1.37 -5.22
C ILE A 156 18.76 -0.40 -6.25
N LYS A 157 19.57 -0.93 -7.19
CA LYS A 157 20.23 -0.13 -8.23
C LYS A 157 19.69 -0.48 -9.61
N PHE A 158 19.31 0.55 -10.34
CA PHE A 158 18.98 0.46 -11.76
C PHE A 158 20.22 0.88 -12.56
N ILE A 159 20.79 -0.06 -13.31
CA ILE A 159 21.91 0.18 -14.23
C ILE A 159 21.33 0.39 -15.62
N TYR A 160 21.81 1.40 -16.32
CA TYR A 160 21.30 1.80 -17.63
C TYR A 160 22.27 1.46 -18.74
N THR A 161 21.76 1.23 -19.95
CA THR A 161 22.58 1.19 -21.15
C THR A 161 23.13 2.61 -21.44
N GLN A 162 24.37 2.66 -21.92
CA GLN A 162 24.97 3.92 -22.40
C GLN A 162 24.31 4.40 -23.68
#